data_e8a2df06a752f929f09aa790889bb6e6
#
_entry.id   e8a2df06a752f929f09aa790889bb6e6
#
_cell.length_a   1.000
_cell.length_b   1.000
_cell.length_c   1.000
_cell.angle_alpha   90.00
_cell.angle_beta   90.00
_cell.angle_gamma   90.00
#
_symmetry.space_group_name_H-M   'P 1'
#
loop_
_entity.id
_entity.type
_entity.pdbx_description
1 polymer ?
#
loop_
_entity_poly.entity_id
_entity_poly.type
_entity_poly.pdbx_seq_one_letter_code
_entity_poly.pdbx_strand_id
1 'polypeptide(L)'
;MAAHAKSDPVRATTKLCFAANWFYIPAMRQLRNFFWMLTAIVTLALAIYLMFTVAQWTKRGAGLHFWNTTSVIHEVQSLADLVTVKYVMDKVVVLEDVKWYGENRVLLLAHGVVKAGIDLKRLSPDDVKISDKKISLRLPSPQITDAYLDDRASQVIDHSTGLLRAFDKDLEQAARQNAVDDIARAARKSGILDDADKRARTELESLFKHAGFESVEFR
;
A
#
# COMPACT_ATOMS: atom_id res chain seq x y z
N MET A 1 97.60 63.96 -32.24
CA MET A 1 97.81 63.75 -30.80
C MET A 1 97.06 62.45 -30.46
N ALA A 2 97.83 61.46 -30.33
CA ALA A 2 98.09 60.67 -29.17
C ALA A 2 96.76 60.05 -28.67
N ALA A 3 96.66 58.79 -28.40
CA ALA A 3 97.52 57.61 -28.21
C ALA A 3 96.67 56.42 -27.71
N HIS A 4 97.18 55.33 -27.92
CA HIS A 4 97.13 54.11 -27.15
C HIS A 4 95.78 53.25 -27.12
N ALA A 5 95.81 52.11 -27.78
CA ALA A 5 96.40 50.84 -27.44
C ALA A 5 95.92 50.25 -26.08
N LYS A 6 95.23 49.16 -26.09
CA LYS A 6 95.69 47.95 -25.37
C LYS A 6 94.80 46.76 -25.69
N SER A 7 95.47 45.75 -26.18
CA SER A 7 95.06 44.38 -26.29
C SER A 7 94.64 43.79 -24.91
N ASP A 8 93.79 42.88 -24.92
CA ASP A 8 94.05 41.64 -24.13
C ASP A 8 93.11 40.49 -24.58
N PRO A 9 93.74 39.28 -24.71
CA PRO A 9 93.04 38.06 -25.07
C PRO A 9 92.54 37.34 -23.81
N VAL A 10 91.87 36.30 -24.00
CA VAL A 10 91.50 35.23 -23.04
C VAL A 10 89.96 35.14 -22.85
N ARG A 11 89.47 34.24 -23.64
CA ARG A 11 88.61 33.13 -23.11
C ARG A 11 88.01 32.28 -24.24
N ALA A 12 88.86 31.49 -24.80
CA ALA A 12 88.50 30.28 -25.47
C ALA A 12 88.64 29.15 -24.43
N THR A 13 87.59 28.76 -23.73
CA THR A 13 87.46 27.42 -23.09
C THR A 13 86.15 27.43 -22.29
N THR A 14 85.11 27.07 -22.91
CA THR A 14 83.94 26.39 -22.22
C THR A 14 82.80 26.11 -23.25
N LYS A 15 83.16 25.32 -24.25
CA LYS A 15 82.09 24.75 -25.13
C LYS A 15 82.41 23.25 -25.36
N LEU A 16 82.61 22.46 -24.34
CA LEU A 16 82.75 21.03 -24.49
C LEU A 16 82.31 20.29 -23.22
N CYS A 17 81.06 20.49 -22.74
CA CYS A 17 80.48 19.61 -21.72
C CYS A 17 78.96 19.61 -21.71
N PHE A 18 78.28 19.79 -22.90
CA PHE A 18 76.81 19.74 -22.90
C PHE A 18 76.26 18.79 -23.95
N ALA A 19 77.01 17.84 -24.44
CA ALA A 19 76.52 16.95 -25.50
C ALA A 19 76.44 15.45 -25.07
N ALA A 20 76.46 15.17 -23.82
CA ALA A 20 76.39 13.76 -23.36
C ALA A 20 75.14 13.31 -22.59
N ASN A 21 74.13 14.15 -22.56
CA ASN A 21 72.89 13.78 -21.78
C ASN A 21 71.59 13.76 -22.54
N TRP A 22 71.58 13.74 -23.86
CA TRP A 22 70.35 13.74 -24.68
C TRP A 22 69.88 12.33 -25.09
N PHE A 23 70.71 11.29 -24.91
CA PHE A 23 70.39 9.98 -25.46
C PHE A 23 69.67 9.01 -24.46
N TYR A 24 69.43 9.42 -23.19
CA TYR A 24 68.78 8.54 -22.18
C TYR A 24 67.32 8.81 -21.90
N ILE A 25 66.66 9.74 -22.60
CA ILE A 25 65.32 10.20 -22.26
C ILE A 25 64.15 9.44 -22.93
N PRO A 26 64.28 8.75 -24.10
CA PRO A 26 63.11 8.10 -24.72
C PRO A 26 62.71 6.80 -24.02
N ALA A 27 63.62 6.02 -23.43
CA ALA A 27 63.28 4.74 -22.79
C ALA A 27 62.52 4.92 -21.46
N MET A 28 62.87 5.92 -20.66
CA MET A 28 62.16 6.21 -19.40
C MET A 28 60.75 6.78 -19.65
N ARG A 29 60.54 7.46 -20.76
CA ARG A 29 59.25 8.04 -21.12
C ARG A 29 58.27 6.96 -21.56
N GLN A 30 58.69 5.92 -22.26
CA GLN A 30 57.87 4.76 -22.60
C GLN A 30 57.55 3.90 -21.36
N LEU A 31 58.51 3.69 -20.47
CA LEU A 31 58.24 2.97 -19.21
C LEU A 31 57.25 3.74 -18.33
N ARG A 32 57.37 5.07 -18.25
CA ARG A 32 56.41 5.92 -17.50
C ARG A 32 55.03 5.87 -18.11
N ASN A 33 54.87 5.93 -19.42
CA ASN A 33 53.59 5.81 -20.08
C ASN A 33 52.97 4.42 -19.91
N PHE A 34 53.78 3.39 -19.93
CA PHE A 34 53.34 2.02 -19.63
C PHE A 34 52.87 1.86 -18.19
N PHE A 35 53.55 2.44 -17.22
CA PHE A 35 53.14 2.46 -15.82
C PHE A 35 51.80 3.27 -15.63
N TRP A 36 51.69 4.42 -16.29
CA TRP A 36 50.44 5.19 -16.23
C TRP A 36 49.27 4.45 -16.88
N MET A 37 49.49 3.73 -17.97
CA MET A 37 48.46 2.93 -18.62
C MET A 37 48.06 1.73 -17.75
N LEU A 38 49.02 1.08 -17.09
CA LEU A 38 48.76 -0.03 -16.19
C LEU A 38 47.99 0.42 -14.94
N THR A 39 48.34 1.55 -14.35
CA THR A 39 47.60 2.13 -13.21
C THR A 39 46.19 2.55 -13.61
N ALA A 40 45.99 3.12 -14.80
CA ALA A 40 44.65 3.47 -15.31
C ALA A 40 43.78 2.22 -15.52
N ILE A 41 44.32 1.13 -16.02
CA ILE A 41 43.61 -0.14 -16.19
C ILE A 41 43.22 -0.74 -14.82
N VAL A 42 44.16 -0.73 -13.87
CA VAL A 42 43.87 -1.25 -12.51
C VAL A 42 42.84 -0.41 -11.79
N THR A 43 42.88 0.92 -11.89
CA THR A 43 41.89 1.79 -11.27
C THR A 43 40.49 1.63 -11.93
N LEU A 44 40.47 1.46 -13.26
CA LEU A 44 39.22 1.20 -13.98
C LEU A 44 38.62 -0.16 -13.57
N ALA A 45 39.46 -1.21 -13.50
CA ALA A 45 38.99 -2.53 -13.05
C ALA A 45 38.50 -2.51 -11.59
N LEU A 46 39.20 -1.77 -10.71
CA LEU A 46 38.78 -1.59 -9.33
C LEU A 46 37.44 -0.82 -9.23
N ALA A 47 37.25 0.22 -10.05
CA ALA A 47 36.01 0.99 -10.11
C ALA A 47 34.85 0.13 -10.59
N ILE A 48 35.04 -0.69 -11.62
CA ILE A 48 34.05 -1.63 -12.13
C ILE A 48 33.69 -2.69 -11.06
N TYR A 49 34.71 -3.20 -10.36
CA TYR A 49 34.53 -4.16 -9.27
C TYR A 49 33.72 -3.55 -8.11
N LEU A 50 34.04 -2.32 -7.70
CA LEU A 50 33.32 -1.59 -6.68
C LEU A 50 31.87 -1.28 -7.13
N MET A 51 31.69 -0.86 -8.38
CA MET A 51 30.35 -0.62 -8.93
C MET A 51 29.51 -1.90 -8.94
N PHE A 52 30.12 -3.04 -9.29
CA PHE A 52 29.44 -4.34 -9.29
C PHE A 52 29.10 -4.82 -7.87
N THR A 53 30.00 -4.62 -6.90
CA THR A 53 29.75 -4.98 -5.49
C THR A 53 28.69 -4.07 -4.88
N VAL A 54 28.70 -2.77 -5.14
CA VAL A 54 27.66 -1.82 -4.69
C VAL A 54 26.32 -2.16 -5.34
N ALA A 55 26.28 -2.48 -6.63
CA ALA A 55 25.06 -2.91 -7.32
C ALA A 55 24.52 -4.24 -6.78
N GLN A 56 25.37 -5.15 -6.34
CA GLN A 56 24.95 -6.37 -5.64
C GLN A 56 24.43 -6.08 -4.22
N TRP A 57 25.03 -5.13 -3.52
CA TRP A 57 24.59 -4.71 -2.19
C TRP A 57 23.25 -3.99 -2.24
N THR A 58 23.02 -3.12 -3.22
CA THR A 58 21.74 -2.44 -3.40
C THR A 58 20.62 -3.42 -3.78
N LYS A 59 20.92 -4.46 -4.57
CA LYS A 59 19.98 -5.54 -4.85
C LYS A 59 19.71 -6.44 -3.63
N ARG A 60 20.65 -6.61 -2.73
CA ARG A 60 20.49 -7.38 -1.47
C ARG A 60 19.90 -6.54 -0.34
N GLY A 61 20.13 -5.23 -0.31
CA GLY A 61 19.64 -4.33 0.74
C GLY A 61 18.21 -3.87 0.58
N ALA A 62 17.61 -4.03 -0.60
CA ALA A 62 16.21 -3.67 -0.83
C ALA A 62 15.20 -4.75 -0.38
N GLY A 63 15.64 -5.82 0.29
CA GLY A 63 14.81 -6.97 0.62
C GLY A 63 14.84 -7.44 2.08
N LEU A 64 15.47 -6.71 3.00
CA LEU A 64 15.41 -7.05 4.43
C LEU A 64 14.24 -6.32 5.13
N HIS A 65 13.05 -6.40 4.57
CA HIS A 65 11.86 -6.26 5.39
C HIS A 65 11.71 -7.57 6.15
N PHE A 66 12.15 -7.58 7.40
CA PHE A 66 11.79 -8.63 8.33
C PHE A 66 10.29 -8.48 8.61
N TRP A 67 9.46 -9.16 7.83
CA TRP A 67 8.03 -9.28 8.11
C TRP A 67 7.88 -10.09 9.39
N ASN A 68 7.92 -9.40 10.53
CA ASN A 68 7.52 -10.01 11.78
C ASN A 68 5.99 -10.16 11.74
N THR A 69 5.49 -11.34 12.01
CA THR A 69 4.05 -11.64 12.09
C THR A 69 3.29 -10.59 12.91
N THR A 70 3.87 -10.12 14.01
CA THR A 70 3.29 -9.09 14.88
C THR A 70 3.12 -7.75 14.16
N SER A 71 4.08 -7.32 13.34
CA SER A 71 4.01 -6.06 12.60
C SER A 71 2.94 -6.11 11.52
N VAL A 72 2.82 -7.21 10.80
CA VAL A 72 1.78 -7.42 9.78
C VAL A 72 0.39 -7.42 10.41
N ILE A 73 0.22 -8.08 11.54
CA ILE A 73 -1.06 -8.12 12.26
C ILE A 73 -1.45 -6.72 12.71
N HIS A 74 -0.52 -5.95 13.28
CA HIS A 74 -0.81 -4.60 13.72
C HIS A 74 -1.25 -3.70 12.55
N GLU A 75 -0.60 -3.82 11.38
CA GLU A 75 -0.98 -3.09 10.18
C GLU A 75 -2.36 -3.51 9.68
N VAL A 76 -2.64 -4.81 9.60
CA VAL A 76 -3.96 -5.32 9.19
C VAL A 76 -5.04 -4.93 10.20
N GLN A 77 -4.77 -5.03 11.50
CA GLN A 77 -5.72 -4.60 12.53
C GLN A 77 -5.96 -3.09 12.54
N SER A 78 -5.01 -2.28 12.06
CA SER A 78 -5.19 -0.83 11.93
C SER A 78 -6.26 -0.46 10.91
N LEU A 79 -6.54 -1.34 9.93
CA LEU A 79 -7.65 -1.21 8.98
C LEU A 79 -9.01 -1.42 9.66
N ALA A 80 -9.03 -1.89 10.90
CA ALA A 80 -10.22 -2.11 11.73
C ALA A 80 -11.28 -2.99 11.05
N ASP A 81 -12.39 -2.37 10.67
CA ASP A 81 -13.48 -3.04 9.99
C ASP A 81 -13.32 -2.88 8.48
N LEU A 82 -12.99 -3.97 7.78
CA LEU A 82 -12.96 -3.97 6.34
C LEU A 82 -14.39 -4.11 5.80
N VAL A 83 -15.06 -2.97 5.60
CA VAL A 83 -16.36 -2.91 4.91
C VAL A 83 -16.12 -3.09 3.42
N THR A 84 -16.51 -4.23 2.89
CA THR A 84 -16.20 -4.59 1.50
C THR A 84 -17.38 -4.46 0.57
N VAL A 85 -18.62 -4.58 1.07
CA VAL A 85 -19.84 -4.57 0.26
C VAL A 85 -20.91 -3.70 0.91
N LYS A 86 -21.61 -2.95 0.06
CA LYS A 86 -22.79 -2.16 0.39
C LYS A 86 -23.94 -2.56 -0.53
N TYR A 87 -25.05 -3.03 0.06
CA TYR A 87 -26.31 -3.27 -0.64
C TYR A 87 -27.27 -2.12 -0.37
N VAL A 88 -28.02 -1.73 -1.39
CA VAL A 88 -29.11 -0.78 -1.30
C VAL A 88 -30.37 -1.50 -1.74
N MET A 89 -31.42 -1.46 -0.92
CA MET A 89 -32.61 -2.23 -1.12
C MET A 89 -33.86 -1.40 -0.76
N ASP A 90 -34.84 -1.42 -1.64
CA ASP A 90 -36.14 -0.82 -1.38
C ASP A 90 -37.13 -1.88 -0.89
N LYS A 91 -37.89 -1.54 0.13
CA LYS A 91 -38.92 -2.41 0.67
C LYS A 91 -40.17 -1.63 1.10
N VAL A 92 -41.29 -2.17 0.77
CA VAL A 92 -42.57 -1.69 1.31
C VAL A 92 -42.90 -2.49 2.57
N VAL A 93 -43.08 -1.78 3.67
CA VAL A 93 -43.46 -2.33 4.96
C VAL A 93 -44.84 -1.83 5.34
N VAL A 94 -45.72 -2.75 5.67
CA VAL A 94 -47.06 -2.46 6.18
C VAL A 94 -47.08 -2.90 7.63
N LEU A 95 -47.41 -1.98 8.51
CA LEU A 95 -47.62 -2.27 9.92
C LEU A 95 -49.03 -1.84 10.32
N GLU A 96 -49.78 -2.78 10.90
CA GLU A 96 -51.14 -2.58 11.34
C GLU A 96 -51.23 -2.89 12.83
N ASP A 97 -51.90 -1.98 13.57
CA ASP A 97 -52.30 -2.22 14.97
C ASP A 97 -53.82 -2.18 15.05
N VAL A 98 -54.40 -3.37 15.09
CA VAL A 98 -55.83 -3.55 15.13
C VAL A 98 -56.31 -3.74 16.57
N LYS A 99 -57.23 -2.88 17.03
CA LYS A 99 -57.89 -2.97 18.33
C LYS A 99 -59.40 -2.97 18.12
N TRP A 100 -60.18 -3.40 19.12
CA TRP A 100 -61.65 -3.47 19.03
C TRP A 100 -62.36 -2.12 18.79
N TYR A 101 -61.65 -0.99 19.06
CA TYR A 101 -62.17 0.38 18.87
C TYR A 101 -61.54 1.11 17.68
N GLY A 102 -60.79 0.42 16.84
CA GLY A 102 -60.22 0.97 15.63
C GLY A 102 -58.87 0.41 15.28
N GLU A 103 -58.42 0.67 14.07
CA GLU A 103 -57.11 0.24 13.55
C GLU A 103 -56.22 1.46 13.25
N ASN A 104 -54.93 1.29 13.42
CA ASN A 104 -53.93 2.19 12.87
C ASN A 104 -53.06 1.39 11.89
N ARG A 105 -52.77 1.97 10.75
CA ARG A 105 -52.01 1.35 9.69
C ARG A 105 -50.99 2.36 9.15
N VAL A 106 -49.76 1.89 8.99
CA VAL A 106 -48.65 2.64 8.37
C VAL A 106 -48.12 1.86 7.18
N LEU A 107 -48.08 2.50 6.03
CA LEU A 107 -47.44 2.02 4.81
C LEU A 107 -46.15 2.81 4.58
N LEU A 108 -45.03 2.17 4.80
CA LEU A 108 -43.69 2.77 4.69
C LEU A 108 -42.96 2.21 3.46
N LEU A 109 -42.54 3.11 2.55
CA LEU A 109 -41.50 2.80 1.56
C LEU A 109 -40.16 3.03 2.21
N ALA A 110 -39.47 1.94 2.51
CA ALA A 110 -38.17 1.95 3.20
C ALA A 110 -37.04 1.80 2.18
N HIS A 111 -36.17 2.80 2.10
CA HIS A 111 -34.93 2.73 1.34
C HIS A 111 -33.80 2.38 2.30
N GLY A 112 -33.32 1.14 2.28
CA GLY A 112 -32.37 0.62 3.23
C GLY A 112 -30.98 0.42 2.66
N VAL A 113 -30.00 0.65 3.51
CA VAL A 113 -28.59 0.45 3.23
C VAL A 113 -28.05 -0.60 4.19
N VAL A 114 -27.46 -1.66 3.65
CA VAL A 114 -26.79 -2.73 4.43
C VAL A 114 -25.34 -2.79 4.02
N LYS A 115 -24.46 -2.73 5.00
CA LYS A 115 -23.02 -2.89 4.81
C LYS A 115 -22.57 -4.21 5.42
N ALA A 116 -21.70 -4.93 4.72
CA ALA A 116 -21.10 -6.15 5.21
C ALA A 116 -19.59 -6.12 4.99
N GLY A 117 -18.88 -6.81 5.87
CA GLY A 117 -17.44 -6.86 5.83
C GLY A 117 -16.88 -7.85 6.84
N ILE A 118 -15.56 -7.79 7.04
CA ILE A 118 -14.81 -8.62 7.97
C ILE A 118 -14.22 -7.73 9.07
N ASP A 119 -14.43 -8.13 10.32
CA ASP A 119 -13.83 -7.48 11.48
C ASP A 119 -12.39 -7.98 11.68
N LEU A 120 -11.43 -7.22 11.19
CA LEU A 120 -10.01 -7.55 11.25
C LEU A 120 -9.40 -7.40 12.66
N LYS A 121 -10.07 -6.73 13.59
CA LYS A 121 -9.63 -6.66 15.00
C LYS A 121 -9.65 -8.02 15.68
N ARG A 122 -10.49 -8.94 15.18
CA ARG A 122 -10.60 -10.31 15.69
C ARG A 122 -9.52 -11.25 15.19
N LEU A 123 -8.64 -10.77 14.30
CA LEU A 123 -7.51 -11.53 13.79
C LEU A 123 -6.48 -11.74 14.91
N SER A 124 -6.08 -12.98 15.13
CA SER A 124 -5.06 -13.33 16.12
C SER A 124 -3.72 -13.67 15.46
N PRO A 125 -2.60 -13.66 16.21
CA PRO A 125 -1.30 -14.08 15.70
C PRO A 125 -1.28 -15.51 15.13
N ASP A 126 -2.13 -16.39 15.66
CA ASP A 126 -2.22 -17.78 15.22
C ASP A 126 -2.92 -17.92 13.86
N ASP A 127 -3.68 -16.91 13.46
CA ASP A 127 -4.40 -16.87 12.18
C ASP A 127 -3.49 -16.43 11.00
N VAL A 128 -2.30 -15.91 11.30
CA VAL A 128 -1.36 -15.39 10.29
C VAL A 128 -0.08 -16.23 10.34
N LYS A 129 0.28 -16.84 9.21
CA LYS A 129 1.56 -17.55 9.05
C LYS A 129 2.32 -16.95 7.90
N ILE A 130 3.56 -16.54 8.18
CA ILE A 130 4.46 -15.98 7.20
C ILE A 130 5.64 -16.93 7.02
N SER A 131 5.92 -17.27 5.76
CA SER A 131 7.08 -18.07 5.38
C SER A 131 7.72 -17.45 4.16
N ASP A 132 8.89 -16.85 4.34
CA ASP A 132 9.58 -16.08 3.32
C ASP A 132 8.67 -14.97 2.73
N LYS A 133 8.32 -15.11 1.45
CA LYS A 133 7.42 -14.18 0.73
C LYS A 133 6.00 -14.70 0.56
N LYS A 134 5.63 -15.72 1.34
CA LYS A 134 4.27 -16.28 1.34
C LYS A 134 3.58 -15.94 2.65
N ILE A 135 2.32 -15.53 2.55
CA ILE A 135 1.46 -15.29 3.70
C ILE A 135 0.23 -16.18 3.62
N SER A 136 -0.11 -16.82 4.72
CA SER A 136 -1.32 -17.63 4.86
C SER A 136 -2.18 -17.06 5.97
N LEU A 137 -3.42 -16.66 5.63
CA LEU A 137 -4.37 -16.01 6.53
C LEU A 137 -5.61 -16.87 6.75
N ARG A 138 -6.08 -16.88 8.01
CA ARG A 138 -7.42 -17.35 8.35
C ARG A 138 -8.29 -16.12 8.67
N LEU A 139 -9.21 -15.79 7.77
CA LEU A 139 -10.09 -14.63 7.96
C LEU A 139 -11.24 -14.98 8.91
N PRO A 140 -11.64 -14.06 9.79
CA PRO A 140 -12.90 -14.15 10.51
C PRO A 140 -14.10 -14.20 9.55
N SER A 141 -15.19 -14.80 10.01
CA SER A 141 -16.42 -14.86 9.21
C SER A 141 -16.96 -13.46 8.90
N PRO A 142 -17.45 -13.23 7.68
CA PRO A 142 -18.06 -11.97 7.30
C PRO A 142 -19.34 -11.72 8.08
N GLN A 143 -19.62 -10.47 8.38
CA GLN A 143 -20.80 -10.06 9.14
C GLN A 143 -21.38 -8.78 8.59
N ILE A 144 -22.68 -8.55 8.89
CA ILE A 144 -23.27 -7.24 8.66
C ILE A 144 -22.68 -6.28 9.69
N THR A 145 -22.01 -5.24 9.21
CA THR A 145 -21.38 -4.21 10.05
C THR A 145 -22.35 -3.08 10.36
N ASP A 146 -23.27 -2.81 9.44
CA ASP A 146 -24.23 -1.71 9.59
C ASP A 146 -25.49 -1.97 8.75
N ALA A 147 -26.65 -1.60 9.26
CA ALA A 147 -27.92 -1.63 8.54
C ALA A 147 -28.82 -0.47 9.00
N TYR A 148 -29.22 0.38 8.09
CA TYR A 148 -30.03 1.56 8.40
C TYR A 148 -30.94 1.95 7.24
N LEU A 149 -31.95 2.79 7.51
CA LEU A 149 -32.75 3.43 6.49
C LEU A 149 -32.12 4.77 6.11
N ASP A 150 -32.16 5.09 4.83
CA ASP A 150 -31.94 6.46 4.37
C ASP A 150 -33.24 7.26 4.57
N ASP A 151 -33.28 8.12 5.58
CA ASP A 151 -34.46 8.92 5.93
C ASP A 151 -34.87 9.88 4.83
N ARG A 152 -33.94 10.29 3.96
CA ARG A 152 -34.24 11.19 2.84
C ARG A 152 -34.93 10.48 1.68
N ALA A 153 -34.63 9.20 1.50
CA ALA A 153 -35.17 8.37 0.44
C ALA A 153 -36.38 7.55 0.92
N SER A 154 -36.51 7.35 2.25
CA SER A 154 -37.64 6.63 2.84
C SER A 154 -38.83 7.57 3.08
N GLN A 155 -40.03 7.12 2.79
CA GLN A 155 -41.24 7.93 2.99
C GLN A 155 -42.42 7.10 3.46
N VAL A 156 -43.25 7.68 4.32
CA VAL A 156 -44.53 7.12 4.66
C VAL A 156 -45.51 7.44 3.51
N ILE A 157 -46.00 6.40 2.84
CA ILE A 157 -46.88 6.52 1.69
C ILE A 157 -48.31 6.75 2.16
N ASP A 158 -48.75 6.01 3.19
CA ASP A 158 -50.06 6.08 3.73
C ASP A 158 -50.04 5.89 5.25
N HIS A 159 -50.90 6.64 5.90
CA HIS A 159 -51.10 6.54 7.33
C HIS A 159 -52.58 6.69 7.61
N SER A 160 -53.23 5.59 7.96
CA SER A 160 -54.68 5.61 8.28
C SER A 160 -54.89 5.34 9.78
N THR A 161 -55.79 6.13 10.34
CA THR A 161 -56.20 5.99 11.74
C THR A 161 -57.70 5.76 11.80
N GLY A 162 -58.16 4.82 12.64
CA GLY A 162 -59.57 4.57 12.90
C GLY A 162 -60.24 5.74 13.61
N LEU A 163 -61.58 5.83 13.47
CA LEU A 163 -62.40 6.95 13.93
C LEU A 163 -62.24 7.32 15.41
N LEU A 164 -61.84 6.39 16.27
CA LEU A 164 -61.69 6.58 17.72
C LEU A 164 -60.23 6.49 18.20
N ARG A 165 -59.29 6.58 17.30
CA ARG A 165 -57.86 6.50 17.63
C ARG A 165 -57.09 7.76 17.25
N ALA A 166 -56.17 8.17 18.14
CA ALA A 166 -55.18 9.20 17.81
C ALA A 166 -54.04 8.62 16.97
N PHE A 167 -53.35 9.49 16.26
CA PHE A 167 -52.10 9.15 15.58
C PHE A 167 -51.08 8.54 16.55
N ASP A 168 -50.56 7.36 16.20
CA ASP A 168 -49.62 6.63 17.00
C ASP A 168 -48.20 6.77 16.39
N LYS A 169 -47.39 7.62 16.98
CA LYS A 169 -45.99 7.82 16.56
C LYS A 169 -45.11 6.58 16.81
N ASP A 170 -45.46 5.78 17.79
CA ASP A 170 -44.72 4.57 18.14
C ASP A 170 -44.91 3.52 17.05
N LEU A 171 -46.06 3.50 16.38
CA LEU A 171 -46.31 2.60 15.26
C LEU A 171 -45.41 2.90 14.06
N GLU A 172 -45.18 4.18 13.73
CA GLU A 172 -44.27 4.58 12.66
C GLU A 172 -42.83 4.17 13.01
N GLN A 173 -42.40 4.41 14.25
CA GLN A 173 -41.07 4.04 14.70
C GLN A 173 -40.88 2.51 14.66
N ALA A 174 -41.88 1.75 15.08
CA ALA A 174 -41.87 0.29 14.98
C ALA A 174 -41.82 -0.19 13.52
N ALA A 175 -42.55 0.49 12.60
CA ALA A 175 -42.47 0.17 11.17
C ALA A 175 -41.07 0.40 10.60
N ARG A 176 -40.40 1.49 10.99
CA ARG A 176 -39.00 1.77 10.59
C ARG A 176 -38.03 0.71 11.12
N GLN A 177 -38.16 0.32 12.40
CA GLN A 177 -37.34 -0.71 13.00
C GLN A 177 -37.51 -2.08 12.30
N ASN A 178 -38.78 -2.47 12.08
CA ASN A 178 -39.11 -3.69 11.34
C ASN A 178 -38.56 -3.67 9.92
N ALA A 179 -38.54 -2.50 9.25
CA ALA A 179 -37.98 -2.32 7.94
C ALA A 179 -36.47 -2.59 7.92
N VAL A 180 -35.70 -2.06 8.90
CA VAL A 180 -34.26 -2.30 9.05
C VAL A 180 -33.98 -3.79 9.19
N ASP A 181 -34.70 -4.46 10.11
CA ASP A 181 -34.52 -5.90 10.37
C ASP A 181 -34.85 -6.75 9.14
N ASP A 182 -35.91 -6.39 8.44
CA ASP A 182 -36.34 -7.06 7.22
C ASP A 182 -35.31 -6.92 6.09
N ILE A 183 -34.81 -5.70 5.90
CA ILE A 183 -33.79 -5.40 4.88
C ILE A 183 -32.48 -6.14 5.21
N ALA A 184 -32.08 -6.16 6.48
CA ALA A 184 -30.89 -6.92 6.91
C ALA A 184 -31.07 -8.42 6.65
N ARG A 185 -32.27 -8.98 6.92
CA ARG A 185 -32.58 -10.39 6.61
C ARG A 185 -32.58 -10.65 5.11
N ALA A 186 -33.15 -9.74 4.32
CA ALA A 186 -33.18 -9.84 2.86
C ALA A 186 -31.77 -9.82 2.28
N ALA A 187 -30.91 -8.90 2.73
CA ALA A 187 -29.51 -8.79 2.30
C ALA A 187 -28.71 -10.09 2.57
N ARG A 188 -28.91 -10.70 3.75
CA ARG A 188 -28.29 -12.00 4.07
C ARG A 188 -28.74 -13.10 3.11
N LYS A 189 -30.06 -13.17 2.82
CA LYS A 189 -30.60 -14.14 1.86
C LYS A 189 -30.13 -13.91 0.43
N SER A 190 -29.83 -12.66 0.08
CA SER A 190 -29.29 -12.28 -1.23
C SER A 190 -27.78 -12.53 -1.37
N GLY A 191 -27.10 -13.05 -0.35
CA GLY A 191 -25.70 -13.45 -0.42
C GLY A 191 -24.69 -12.35 -0.12
N ILE A 192 -25.09 -11.26 0.55
CA ILE A 192 -24.18 -10.15 0.88
C ILE A 192 -22.93 -10.60 1.65
N LEU A 193 -23.06 -11.64 2.50
CA LEU A 193 -21.93 -12.16 3.28
C LEU A 193 -20.91 -12.88 2.39
N ASP A 194 -21.38 -13.66 1.41
CA ASP A 194 -20.52 -14.36 0.45
C ASP A 194 -19.77 -13.36 -0.44
N ASP A 195 -20.46 -12.31 -0.86
CA ASP A 195 -19.86 -11.24 -1.65
C ASP A 195 -18.84 -10.44 -0.83
N ALA A 196 -19.13 -10.22 0.47
CA ALA A 196 -18.21 -9.57 1.39
C ALA A 196 -16.93 -10.41 1.59
N ASP A 197 -17.03 -11.73 1.76
CA ASP A 197 -15.88 -12.62 1.88
C ASP A 197 -15.00 -12.60 0.62
N LYS A 198 -15.62 -12.78 -0.55
CA LYS A 198 -14.89 -12.75 -1.84
C LYS A 198 -14.16 -11.44 -2.06
N ARG A 199 -14.84 -10.32 -1.79
CA ARG A 199 -14.28 -9.00 -1.96
C ARG A 199 -13.15 -8.74 -0.98
N ALA A 200 -13.32 -9.11 0.29
CA ALA A 200 -12.29 -8.98 1.32
C ALA A 200 -11.02 -9.75 0.94
N ARG A 201 -11.14 -10.98 0.45
CA ARG A 201 -9.99 -11.77 -0.04
C ARG A 201 -9.27 -11.07 -1.17
N THR A 202 -10.01 -10.53 -2.15
CA THR A 202 -9.42 -9.81 -3.29
C THR A 202 -8.67 -8.54 -2.85
N GLU A 203 -9.27 -7.75 -1.97
CA GLU A 203 -8.65 -6.52 -1.47
C GLU A 203 -7.39 -6.83 -0.63
N LEU A 204 -7.47 -7.82 0.27
CA LEU A 204 -6.33 -8.24 1.08
C LEU A 204 -5.21 -8.87 0.23
N GLU A 205 -5.56 -9.66 -0.79
CA GLU A 205 -4.57 -10.20 -1.73
C GLU A 205 -3.83 -9.07 -2.47
N SER A 206 -4.57 -8.07 -2.94
CA SER A 206 -3.99 -6.89 -3.58
C SER A 206 -3.06 -6.12 -2.61
N LEU A 207 -3.52 -5.90 -1.38
CA LEU A 207 -2.75 -5.24 -0.33
C LEU A 207 -1.42 -5.97 -0.05
N PHE A 208 -1.47 -7.28 0.18
CA PHE A 208 -0.27 -8.05 0.48
C PHE A 208 0.69 -8.17 -0.70
N LYS A 209 0.18 -8.24 -1.93
CA LYS A 209 1.02 -8.18 -3.13
C LYS A 209 1.76 -6.84 -3.24
N HIS A 210 1.08 -5.72 -2.97
CA HIS A 210 1.72 -4.41 -2.92
C HIS A 210 2.73 -4.29 -1.78
N ALA A 211 2.47 -4.97 -0.66
CA ALA A 211 3.41 -5.06 0.47
C ALA A 211 4.64 -5.93 0.18
N GLY A 212 4.70 -6.64 -0.96
CA GLY A 212 5.87 -7.41 -1.40
C GLY A 212 5.78 -8.93 -1.18
N PHE A 213 4.61 -9.45 -0.80
CA PHE A 213 4.38 -10.89 -0.78
C PHE A 213 4.12 -11.43 -2.19
N GLU A 214 4.71 -12.56 -2.53
CA GLU A 214 4.55 -13.21 -3.83
C GLU A 214 3.30 -14.10 -3.88
N SER A 215 2.91 -14.69 -2.74
CA SER A 215 1.76 -15.58 -2.64
C SER A 215 0.96 -15.29 -1.38
N VAL A 216 -0.36 -15.22 -1.54
CA VAL A 216 -1.34 -15.03 -0.46
C VAL A 216 -2.31 -16.21 -0.47
N GLU A 217 -2.40 -16.94 0.62
CA GLU A 217 -3.29 -18.09 0.78
C GLU A 217 -4.30 -17.80 1.89
N PHE A 218 -5.58 -18.06 1.62
CA PHE A 218 -6.66 -17.94 2.59
C PHE A 218 -7.13 -19.34 3.00
N ARG A 219 -7.21 -19.55 4.31
CA ARG A 219 -7.62 -20.83 4.92
C ARG A 219 -8.94 -20.71 5.64
#